data_4f6ed28827c1e2c6c1c2a8ce6d73cd65
#
_entry.id   4f6ed28827c1e2c6c1c2a8ce6d73cd65
#
_cell.length_a   1.000
_cell.length_b   1.000
_cell.length_c   1.000
_cell.angle_alpha   90.00
_cell.angle_beta   90.00
_cell.angle_gamma   90.00
#
_symmetry.space_group_name_H-M   'P 1'
#
loop_
_entity.id
_entity.type
_entity.pdbx_description
1 polymer ?
#
loop_
_entity_poly.entity_id
_entity_poly.type
_entity_poly.pdbx_seq_one_letter_code
_entity_poly.pdbx_strand_id
1 'polypeptide(L)'
;MRVSRSLTIKQMAMVAAVVMMFVFVFCTVLLFHLVQQNRYNTATQLESIARSVREPLSSAILKADLPGAETILESIKPAGVVSRADVVLPNQFQALRKRFIPERPVPVMVTRLFELPVQISLPVYSLERPANPQPLAYLVLQADSYRMYKFVMSALSTLVTIYLLLSLILTVAIAWCVNRLIVHPLRKIARELNDIPQQELIGHQLALPRLHQDDEIGMLVRSYNLNQQLMQRQREEQTDNAMRFPVSELLPQ
;
A
#
# COMPACT_ATOMS: atom_id res chain seq x y z
N MET A 1 7.49 -37.70 17.97
CA MET A 1 8.25 -36.84 17.06
C MET A 1 7.68 -35.42 17.09
N ARG A 2 8.44 -34.43 17.58
CA ARG A 2 8.03 -33.02 17.49
C ARG A 2 8.22 -32.58 16.05
N VAL A 3 7.11 -32.45 15.31
CA VAL A 3 7.14 -31.84 13.96
C VAL A 3 7.50 -30.37 14.16
N SER A 4 8.78 -30.07 14.02
CA SER A 4 9.27 -28.69 14.04
C SER A 4 8.69 -27.94 12.86
N ARG A 5 7.75 -27.04 13.15
CA ARG A 5 7.15 -26.05 12.24
C ARG A 5 6.84 -26.60 10.85
N SER A 6 5.58 -27.02 10.66
CA SER A 6 5.04 -27.50 9.40
C SER A 6 5.51 -26.61 8.24
N LEU A 7 5.99 -27.20 7.14
CA LEU A 7 6.38 -26.54 5.91
C LEU A 7 5.32 -25.54 5.44
N THR A 8 4.06 -25.88 5.65
CA THR A 8 2.87 -25.07 5.39
C THR A 8 2.87 -23.75 6.14
N ILE A 9 3.27 -23.72 7.43
CA ILE A 9 3.34 -22.49 8.22
C ILE A 9 4.42 -21.56 7.64
N LYS A 10 5.56 -22.10 7.19
CA LYS A 10 6.63 -21.29 6.58
C LYS A 10 6.18 -20.70 5.25
N GLN A 11 5.50 -21.46 4.40
CA GLN A 11 4.97 -20.98 3.13
C GLN A 11 3.88 -19.91 3.33
N MET A 12 2.95 -20.12 4.26
CA MET A 12 1.93 -19.13 4.62
C MET A 12 2.55 -17.83 5.11
N ALA A 13 3.56 -17.90 5.99
CA ALA A 13 4.24 -16.73 6.52
C ALA A 13 4.99 -15.98 5.39
N MET A 14 5.61 -16.69 4.46
CA MET A 14 6.31 -16.08 3.33
C MET A 14 5.34 -15.35 2.40
N VAL A 15 4.25 -15.98 2.00
CA VAL A 15 3.22 -15.36 1.14
C VAL A 15 2.61 -14.14 1.84
N ALA A 16 2.24 -14.28 3.13
CA ALA A 16 1.71 -13.17 3.90
C ALA A 16 2.70 -12.00 3.98
N ALA A 17 3.99 -12.27 4.23
CA ALA A 17 5.03 -11.24 4.28
C ALA A 17 5.19 -10.49 2.95
N VAL A 18 5.17 -11.21 1.83
CA VAL A 18 5.25 -10.60 0.48
C VAL A 18 4.03 -9.70 0.22
N VAL A 19 2.83 -10.20 0.49
CA VAL A 19 1.59 -9.41 0.30
C VAL A 19 1.60 -8.17 1.19
N MET A 20 2.01 -8.30 2.46
CA MET A 20 2.11 -7.16 3.38
C MET A 20 3.10 -6.11 2.91
N MET A 21 4.24 -6.55 2.36
CA MET A 21 5.22 -5.64 1.76
C MET A 21 4.62 -4.84 0.59
N PHE A 22 3.89 -5.50 -0.32
CA PHE A 22 3.23 -4.81 -1.43
C PHE A 22 2.18 -3.80 -0.94
N VAL A 23 1.35 -4.16 0.03
CA VAL A 23 0.36 -3.25 0.61
C VAL A 23 1.03 -2.06 1.28
N PHE A 24 2.15 -2.28 2.00
CA PHE A 24 2.92 -1.20 2.61
C PHE A 24 3.47 -0.22 1.57
N VAL A 25 4.09 -0.73 0.50
CA VAL A 25 4.61 0.10 -0.60
C VAL A 25 3.47 0.89 -1.25
N PHE A 26 2.33 0.24 -1.52
CA PHE A 26 1.16 0.91 -2.08
C PHE A 26 0.64 2.04 -1.17
N CYS A 27 0.49 1.80 0.13
CA CYS A 27 0.08 2.83 1.09
C CYS A 27 1.05 4.00 1.15
N THR A 28 2.36 3.74 1.05
CA THR A 28 3.39 4.79 1.05
C THR A 28 3.27 5.67 -0.21
N VAL A 29 3.11 5.06 -1.38
CA VAL A 29 2.90 5.79 -2.64
C VAL A 29 1.61 6.59 -2.60
N LEU A 30 0.54 6.00 -2.07
CA LEU A 30 -0.75 6.67 -1.94
C LEU A 30 -0.68 7.87 -0.99
N LEU A 31 0.01 7.74 0.15
CA LEU A 31 0.23 8.87 1.07
C LEU A 31 0.95 10.03 0.37
N PHE A 32 2.04 9.73 -0.35
CA PHE A 32 2.78 10.74 -1.09
C PHE A 32 1.90 11.42 -2.14
N HIS A 33 1.12 10.66 -2.89
CA HIS A 33 0.19 11.20 -3.88
C HIS A 33 -0.87 12.12 -3.24
N LEU A 34 -1.48 11.69 -2.12
CA LEU A 34 -2.48 12.50 -1.40
C LEU A 34 -1.90 13.83 -0.89
N VAL A 35 -0.67 13.82 -0.39
CA VAL A 35 0.00 15.04 0.08
C VAL A 35 0.32 15.96 -1.09
N GLN A 36 0.83 15.45 -2.19
CA GLN A 36 1.09 16.24 -3.39
C GLN A 36 -0.19 16.86 -3.96
N GLN A 37 -1.26 16.08 -4.03
CA GLN A 37 -2.57 16.57 -4.46
C GLN A 37 -3.09 17.70 -3.56
N ASN A 38 -2.93 17.54 -2.24
CA ASN A 38 -3.34 18.58 -1.27
C ASN A 38 -2.49 19.85 -1.41
N ARG A 39 -1.18 19.73 -1.63
CA ARG A 39 -0.30 20.88 -1.91
C ARG A 39 -0.73 21.62 -3.17
N TYR A 40 -0.98 20.88 -4.26
CA TYR A 40 -1.44 21.46 -5.51
C TYR A 40 -2.76 22.20 -5.34
N ASN A 41 -3.74 21.57 -4.70
CA ASN A 41 -5.05 22.19 -4.42
C ASN A 41 -4.90 23.46 -3.57
N THR A 42 -4.03 23.42 -2.56
CA THR A 42 -3.75 24.59 -1.70
C THR A 42 -3.10 25.73 -2.50
N ALA A 43 -2.13 25.42 -3.35
CA ALA A 43 -1.49 26.42 -4.22
C ALA A 43 -2.51 27.06 -5.17
N THR A 44 -3.37 26.25 -5.81
CA THR A 44 -4.44 26.74 -6.70
C THR A 44 -5.45 27.62 -5.95
N GLN A 45 -5.81 27.26 -4.71
CA GLN A 45 -6.68 28.10 -3.86
C GLN A 45 -6.00 29.44 -3.52
N LEU A 46 -4.72 29.42 -3.13
CA LEU A 46 -3.97 30.64 -2.88
C LEU A 46 -3.90 31.53 -4.14
N GLU A 47 -3.67 30.93 -5.31
CA GLU A 47 -3.62 31.65 -6.57
C GLU A 47 -4.98 32.31 -6.91
N SER A 48 -6.08 31.58 -6.71
CA SER A 48 -7.43 32.11 -6.90
C SER A 48 -7.70 33.30 -5.99
N ILE A 49 -7.32 33.19 -4.71
CA ILE A 49 -7.43 34.30 -3.73
C ILE A 49 -6.55 35.49 -4.15
N ALA A 50 -5.29 35.23 -4.53
CA ALA A 50 -4.39 36.29 -4.97
C ALA A 50 -4.91 37.02 -6.23
N ARG A 51 -5.49 36.29 -7.16
CA ARG A 51 -6.11 36.89 -8.36
C ARG A 51 -7.32 37.75 -8.03
N SER A 52 -8.17 37.37 -7.06
CA SER A 52 -9.36 38.15 -6.69
C SER A 52 -9.01 39.49 -6.05
N VAL A 53 -7.91 39.58 -5.31
CA VAL A 53 -7.48 40.81 -4.65
C VAL A 53 -6.45 41.63 -5.45
N ARG A 54 -5.93 41.10 -6.55
CA ARG A 54 -4.88 41.68 -7.37
C ARG A 54 -5.27 43.06 -7.91
N GLU A 55 -6.46 43.19 -8.45
CA GLU A 55 -6.94 44.42 -9.07
C GLU A 55 -7.20 45.52 -8.05
N PRO A 56 -7.98 45.33 -6.97
CA PRO A 56 -8.15 46.32 -5.94
C PRO A 56 -6.83 46.71 -5.23
N LEU A 57 -5.93 45.72 -5.02
CA LEU A 57 -4.62 45.97 -4.41
C LEU A 57 -3.73 46.82 -5.32
N SER A 58 -3.74 46.60 -6.63
CA SER A 58 -3.03 47.45 -7.61
C SER A 58 -3.47 48.88 -7.53
N SER A 59 -4.78 49.14 -7.46
CA SER A 59 -5.36 50.48 -7.35
C SER A 59 -4.96 51.18 -6.03
N ALA A 60 -4.97 50.44 -4.91
CA ALA A 60 -4.56 51.00 -3.61
C ALA A 60 -3.06 51.36 -3.57
N ILE A 61 -2.20 50.49 -4.16
CA ILE A 61 -0.75 50.73 -4.22
C ILE A 61 -0.45 51.96 -5.08
N LEU A 62 -1.11 52.14 -6.22
CA LEU A 62 -0.93 53.31 -7.10
C LEU A 62 -1.31 54.59 -6.46
N LYS A 63 -2.34 54.60 -5.61
CA LYS A 63 -2.82 55.76 -4.85
C LYS A 63 -2.03 55.99 -3.55
N ALA A 64 -1.04 55.17 -3.25
CA ALA A 64 -0.33 55.13 -1.97
C ALA A 64 -1.27 55.03 -0.75
N ASP A 65 -2.45 54.39 -0.95
CA ASP A 65 -3.45 54.18 0.11
C ASP A 65 -3.11 52.90 0.91
N LEU A 66 -2.24 53.06 1.89
CA LEU A 66 -1.84 51.95 2.78
C LEU A 66 -3.01 51.40 3.61
N PRO A 67 -3.91 52.23 4.19
CA PRO A 67 -5.08 51.72 4.91
C PRO A 67 -6.04 50.91 4.02
N GLY A 68 -6.26 51.42 2.79
CA GLY A 68 -7.06 50.70 1.80
C GLY A 68 -6.45 49.37 1.40
N ALA A 69 -5.15 49.31 1.16
CA ALA A 69 -4.43 48.07 0.88
C ALA A 69 -4.51 47.05 2.04
N GLU A 70 -4.42 47.55 3.29
CA GLU A 70 -4.55 46.71 4.47
C GLU A 70 -5.95 46.11 4.61
N THR A 71 -7.00 46.91 4.34
CA THR A 71 -8.40 46.46 4.34
C THR A 71 -8.63 45.38 3.27
N ILE A 72 -8.06 45.54 2.08
CA ILE A 72 -8.11 44.54 1.00
C ILE A 72 -7.45 43.25 1.43
N LEU A 73 -6.28 43.30 2.08
CA LEU A 73 -5.64 42.10 2.62
C LEU A 73 -6.49 41.45 3.72
N GLU A 74 -7.18 42.23 4.58
CA GLU A 74 -8.09 41.68 5.59
C GLU A 74 -9.26 40.92 4.99
N SER A 75 -9.74 41.30 3.81
CA SER A 75 -10.80 40.55 3.12
C SER A 75 -10.42 39.14 2.75
N ILE A 76 -9.13 38.77 2.76
CA ILE A 76 -8.64 37.42 2.54
C ILE A 76 -8.85 36.49 3.76
N LYS A 77 -8.93 37.07 4.96
CA LYS A 77 -9.02 36.33 6.22
C LYS A 77 -10.14 35.27 6.27
N PRO A 78 -11.36 35.51 5.74
CA PRO A 78 -12.44 34.52 5.75
C PRO A 78 -12.13 33.25 4.97
N ALA A 79 -11.21 33.28 3.99
CA ALA A 79 -10.81 32.09 3.23
C ALA A 79 -10.17 30.99 4.11
N GLY A 80 -9.61 31.37 5.28
CA GLY A 80 -9.11 30.41 6.28
C GLY A 80 -7.94 29.50 5.85
N VAL A 81 -7.39 29.74 4.67
CA VAL A 81 -6.27 28.97 4.09
C VAL A 81 -4.96 29.73 4.21
N VAL A 82 -5.03 31.06 4.19
CA VAL A 82 -3.88 31.98 4.21
C VAL A 82 -3.47 32.24 5.65
N SER A 83 -2.21 31.95 6.00
CA SER A 83 -1.64 32.31 7.31
C SER A 83 -1.02 33.71 7.30
N ARG A 84 -0.40 34.06 6.15
CA ARG A 84 0.30 35.36 6.00
C ARG A 84 0.18 35.86 4.57
N ALA A 85 0.01 37.16 4.44
CA ALA A 85 0.07 37.90 3.18
C ALA A 85 1.10 39.03 3.30
N ASP A 86 2.06 39.03 2.39
CA ASP A 86 3.09 40.07 2.30
C ASP A 86 2.96 40.79 0.95
N VAL A 87 3.09 42.09 0.93
CA VAL A 87 3.24 42.92 -0.29
C VAL A 87 4.70 43.35 -0.35
N VAL A 88 5.41 42.88 -1.36
CA VAL A 88 6.83 43.14 -1.54
C VAL A 88 7.03 43.96 -2.81
N LEU A 89 7.71 45.10 -2.69
CA LEU A 89 8.06 45.95 -3.83
C LEU A 89 9.19 45.33 -4.67
N PRO A 90 9.37 45.75 -5.93
CA PRO A 90 10.44 45.21 -6.79
C PRO A 90 11.87 45.36 -6.25
N ASN A 91 12.09 46.36 -5.36
CA ASN A 91 13.35 46.55 -4.63
C ASN A 91 13.52 45.63 -3.42
N GLN A 92 12.71 44.59 -3.29
CA GLN A 92 12.65 43.67 -2.16
C GLN A 92 12.23 44.30 -0.82
N PHE A 93 11.81 45.56 -0.83
CA PHE A 93 11.27 46.22 0.36
C PHE A 93 9.86 45.68 0.66
N GLN A 94 9.67 45.24 1.89
CA GLN A 94 8.40 44.70 2.37
C GLN A 94 7.50 45.86 2.80
N ALA A 95 6.59 46.27 1.91
CA ALA A 95 5.72 47.41 2.12
C ALA A 95 4.62 47.13 3.15
N LEU A 96 4.07 45.93 3.14
CA LEU A 96 2.97 45.50 3.99
C LEU A 96 3.12 44.06 4.40
N ARG A 97 2.89 43.75 5.65
CA ARG A 97 2.84 42.39 6.17
C ARG A 97 1.60 42.21 7.04
N LYS A 98 0.74 41.29 6.65
CA LYS A 98 -0.43 40.93 7.44
C LYS A 98 -0.39 39.47 7.81
N ARG A 99 -0.50 39.15 9.09
CA ARG A 99 -0.57 37.82 9.62
C ARG A 99 -1.99 37.56 10.10
N PHE A 100 -2.64 36.48 9.60
CA PHE A 100 -4.03 36.12 9.90
C PHE A 100 -4.13 35.05 10.98
N ILE A 101 -3.17 34.14 10.99
CA ILE A 101 -3.14 32.96 11.88
C ILE A 101 -1.78 32.98 12.60
N PRO A 102 -1.76 32.77 13.93
CA PRO A 102 -0.50 32.64 14.66
C PRO A 102 0.25 31.40 14.19
N GLU A 103 1.54 31.49 14.00
CA GLU A 103 2.38 30.36 13.62
C GLU A 103 2.37 29.31 14.75
N ARG A 104 1.93 28.11 14.41
CA ARG A 104 1.96 26.95 15.30
C ARG A 104 3.15 26.08 14.95
N PRO A 105 3.85 25.52 15.95
CA PRO A 105 5.01 24.67 15.68
C PRO A 105 4.59 23.42 14.91
N VAL A 106 5.29 23.17 13.82
CA VAL A 106 5.17 21.95 13.03
C VAL A 106 6.51 21.21 13.12
N PRO A 107 6.51 19.88 13.28
CA PRO A 107 7.76 19.11 13.34
C PRO A 107 8.64 19.35 12.11
N VAL A 108 9.92 19.62 12.33
CA VAL A 108 10.90 19.95 11.27
C VAL A 108 11.01 18.84 10.22
N MET A 109 10.86 17.60 10.63
CA MET A 109 10.86 16.46 9.68
C MET A 109 9.71 16.54 8.68
N VAL A 110 8.52 16.92 9.14
CA VAL A 110 7.32 17.04 8.27
C VAL A 110 7.48 18.24 7.33
N THR A 111 7.96 19.38 7.83
CA THR A 111 8.20 20.56 7.00
C THR A 111 9.22 20.30 5.91
N ARG A 112 10.29 19.58 6.22
CA ARG A 112 11.36 19.25 5.25
C ARG A 112 10.91 18.20 4.25
N LEU A 113 10.23 17.13 4.71
CA LEU A 113 9.79 16.03 3.83
C LEU A 113 8.71 16.46 2.83
N PHE A 114 7.81 17.34 3.27
CA PHE A 114 6.68 17.80 2.47
C PHE A 114 6.82 19.25 1.98
N GLU A 115 8.02 19.85 2.13
CA GLU A 115 8.34 21.20 1.67
C GLU A 115 7.29 22.24 2.10
N LEU A 116 6.98 22.26 3.38
CA LEU A 116 6.06 23.24 3.97
C LEU A 116 6.81 24.51 4.44
N PRO A 117 6.20 25.68 4.39
CA PRO A 117 4.84 26.05 3.96
C PRO A 117 4.70 26.15 2.43
N VAL A 118 3.48 25.94 1.93
CA VAL A 118 3.15 26.28 0.53
C VAL A 118 3.03 27.79 0.43
N GLN A 119 3.83 28.35 -0.47
CA GLN A 119 3.90 29.79 -0.70
C GLN A 119 3.77 30.05 -2.20
N ILE A 120 3.00 31.10 -2.55
CA ILE A 120 2.93 31.60 -3.93
C ILE A 120 3.30 33.07 -3.96
N SER A 121 3.85 33.50 -5.07
CA SER A 121 4.15 34.90 -5.36
C SER A 121 3.50 35.30 -6.66
N LEU A 122 2.57 36.24 -6.62
CA LEU A 122 1.94 36.78 -7.81
C LEU A 122 2.38 38.23 -8.07
N PRO A 123 2.81 38.56 -9.29
CA PRO A 123 3.10 39.94 -9.66
C PRO A 123 1.81 40.76 -9.80
N VAL A 124 1.80 41.93 -9.22
CA VAL A 124 0.74 42.95 -9.29
C VAL A 124 1.17 44.00 -10.28
N TYR A 125 0.46 44.13 -11.41
CA TYR A 125 0.76 45.11 -12.45
C TYR A 125 -0.16 46.32 -12.36
N SER A 126 0.29 47.47 -12.94
CA SER A 126 -0.55 48.62 -13.08
C SER A 126 -1.61 48.44 -14.15
N LEU A 127 -2.86 48.69 -13.81
CA LEU A 127 -3.97 48.72 -14.79
C LEU A 127 -3.97 49.97 -15.63
N GLU A 128 -3.39 51.07 -15.12
CA GLU A 128 -3.37 52.35 -15.80
C GLU A 128 -2.23 52.46 -16.85
N ARG A 129 -1.23 51.59 -16.77
CA ARG A 129 -0.08 51.58 -17.68
C ARG A 129 0.19 50.15 -18.20
N PRO A 130 -0.64 49.65 -19.09
CA PRO A 130 -0.50 48.29 -19.60
C PRO A 130 0.79 48.06 -20.44
N ALA A 131 1.44 49.13 -20.90
CA ALA A 131 2.68 49.08 -21.66
C ALA A 131 3.95 48.91 -20.80
N ASN A 132 3.84 49.02 -19.45
CA ASN A 132 5.00 48.85 -18.58
C ASN A 132 5.11 47.40 -18.11
N PRO A 133 6.15 46.63 -18.55
CA PRO A 133 6.30 45.21 -18.15
C PRO A 133 6.75 44.99 -16.72
N GLN A 134 7.06 46.06 -15.96
CA GLN A 134 7.53 45.94 -14.58
C GLN A 134 6.37 45.83 -13.60
N PRO A 135 6.36 44.84 -12.72
CA PRO A 135 5.34 44.71 -11.69
C PRO A 135 5.50 45.85 -10.65
N LEU A 136 4.38 46.38 -10.18
CA LEU A 136 4.33 47.38 -9.10
C LEU A 136 4.77 46.76 -7.79
N ALA A 137 4.34 45.57 -7.52
CA ALA A 137 4.64 44.83 -6.31
C ALA A 137 4.44 43.32 -6.56
N TYR A 138 4.88 42.51 -5.63
CA TYR A 138 4.61 41.08 -5.56
C TYR A 138 3.71 40.81 -4.36
N LEU A 139 2.57 40.17 -4.59
CA LEU A 139 1.73 39.65 -3.52
C LEU A 139 2.19 38.23 -3.20
N VAL A 140 2.73 38.07 -1.99
CA VAL A 140 3.21 36.77 -1.47
C VAL A 140 2.20 36.25 -0.48
N LEU A 141 1.54 35.13 -0.80
CA LEU A 141 0.61 34.44 0.08
C LEU A 141 1.23 33.15 0.59
N GLN A 142 1.13 32.92 1.89
CA GLN A 142 1.61 31.72 2.55
C GLN A 142 0.44 30.96 3.17
N ALA A 143 0.35 29.65 2.89
CA ALA A 143 -0.64 28.77 3.48
C ALA A 143 -0.35 28.46 4.95
N ASP A 144 -1.38 28.07 5.71
CA ASP A 144 -1.23 27.60 7.08
C ASP A 144 -0.55 26.22 7.12
N SER A 145 0.72 26.21 7.52
CA SER A 145 1.52 24.98 7.66
C SER A 145 0.91 23.99 8.65
N TYR A 146 0.25 24.48 9.71
CA TYR A 146 -0.35 23.61 10.72
C TYR A 146 -1.60 22.90 10.19
N ARG A 147 -2.39 23.54 9.34
CA ARG A 147 -3.53 22.92 8.65
C ARG A 147 -3.05 21.79 7.72
N MET A 148 -1.98 22.03 6.98
CA MET A 148 -1.36 21.00 6.13
C MET A 148 -0.79 19.86 6.96
N TYR A 149 -0.14 20.14 8.06
CA TYR A 149 0.34 19.11 9.01
C TYR A 149 -0.81 18.26 9.54
N LYS A 150 -1.92 18.87 9.96
CA LYS A 150 -3.12 18.13 10.38
C LYS A 150 -3.67 17.20 9.28
N PHE A 151 -3.69 17.69 8.04
CA PHE A 151 -4.10 16.88 6.90
C PHE A 151 -3.18 15.65 6.73
N VAL A 152 -1.86 15.85 6.77
CA VAL A 152 -0.88 14.77 6.68
C VAL A 152 -1.08 13.74 7.80
N MET A 153 -1.26 14.19 9.04
CA MET A 153 -1.49 13.30 10.19
C MET A 153 -2.81 12.54 10.07
N SER A 154 -3.87 13.18 9.61
CA SER A 154 -5.15 12.54 9.37
C SER A 154 -5.06 11.50 8.25
N ALA A 155 -4.43 11.85 7.13
CA ALA A 155 -4.20 10.93 6.03
C ALA A 155 -3.36 9.71 6.46
N LEU A 156 -2.28 9.95 7.20
CA LEU A 156 -1.44 8.87 7.75
C LEU A 156 -2.23 7.95 8.67
N SER A 157 -2.99 8.51 9.62
CA SER A 157 -3.83 7.72 10.54
C SER A 157 -4.85 6.87 9.78
N THR A 158 -5.52 7.44 8.78
CA THR A 158 -6.48 6.73 7.95
C THR A 158 -5.82 5.59 7.17
N LEU A 159 -4.66 5.85 6.53
CA LEU A 159 -3.93 4.84 5.78
C LEU A 159 -3.40 3.71 6.67
N VAL A 160 -2.91 4.03 7.88
CA VAL A 160 -2.49 3.01 8.85
C VAL A 160 -3.66 2.14 9.27
N THR A 161 -4.83 2.73 9.52
CA THR A 161 -6.04 1.98 9.88
C THR A 161 -6.47 1.05 8.73
N ILE A 162 -6.49 1.54 7.50
CA ILE A 162 -6.81 0.75 6.30
C ILE A 162 -5.78 -0.37 6.12
N TYR A 163 -4.49 -0.07 6.29
CA TYR A 163 -3.41 -1.06 6.20
C TYR A 163 -3.61 -2.21 7.21
N LEU A 164 -3.88 -1.88 8.47
CA LEU A 164 -4.09 -2.89 9.53
C LEU A 164 -5.32 -3.75 9.24
N LEU A 165 -6.43 -3.13 8.83
CA LEU A 165 -7.66 -3.84 8.49
C LEU A 165 -7.46 -4.78 7.31
N LEU A 166 -6.86 -4.27 6.22
CA LEU A 166 -6.60 -5.04 5.02
C LEU A 166 -5.63 -6.19 5.30
N SER A 167 -4.58 -5.95 6.09
CA SER A 167 -3.62 -6.97 6.49
C SER A 167 -4.27 -8.11 7.28
N LEU A 168 -5.18 -7.78 8.19
CA LEU A 168 -5.95 -8.76 8.96
C LEU A 168 -6.81 -9.63 8.03
N ILE A 169 -7.58 -8.99 7.15
CA ILE A 169 -8.46 -9.70 6.19
C ILE A 169 -7.64 -10.62 5.28
N LEU A 170 -6.54 -10.11 4.71
CA LEU A 170 -5.68 -10.90 3.83
C LEU A 170 -5.03 -12.08 4.55
N THR A 171 -4.56 -11.88 5.78
CA THR A 171 -3.96 -12.95 6.58
C THR A 171 -4.97 -14.07 6.84
N VAL A 172 -6.19 -13.74 7.23
CA VAL A 172 -7.27 -14.71 7.45
C VAL A 172 -7.65 -15.42 6.15
N ALA A 173 -7.79 -14.68 5.05
CA ALA A 173 -8.14 -15.24 3.75
C ALA A 173 -7.06 -16.21 3.24
N ILE A 174 -5.78 -15.83 3.32
CA ILE A 174 -4.66 -16.69 2.92
C ILE A 174 -4.63 -17.95 3.79
N ALA A 175 -4.75 -17.81 5.12
CA ALA A 175 -4.77 -18.93 6.05
C ALA A 175 -5.91 -19.91 5.72
N TRP A 176 -7.09 -19.39 5.44
CA TRP A 176 -8.24 -20.21 5.07
C TRP A 176 -8.05 -20.92 3.73
N CYS A 177 -7.58 -20.21 2.68
CA CYS A 177 -7.29 -20.76 1.37
C CYS A 177 -6.26 -21.91 1.43
N VAL A 178 -5.12 -21.65 2.08
CA VAL A 178 -4.05 -22.66 2.20
C VAL A 178 -4.52 -23.86 3.00
N ASN A 179 -5.25 -23.65 4.10
CA ASN A 179 -5.79 -24.75 4.89
C ASN A 179 -6.76 -25.61 4.07
N ARG A 180 -7.65 -24.98 3.29
CA ARG A 180 -8.67 -25.70 2.51
C ARG A 180 -8.11 -26.38 1.26
N LEU A 181 -7.20 -25.71 0.54
CA LEU A 181 -6.70 -26.19 -0.75
C LEU A 181 -5.50 -27.13 -0.62
N ILE A 182 -4.66 -26.96 0.39
CA ILE A 182 -3.41 -27.74 0.52
C ILE A 182 -3.43 -28.64 1.74
N VAL A 183 -3.67 -28.05 2.94
CA VAL A 183 -3.49 -28.79 4.18
C VAL A 183 -4.52 -29.89 4.34
N HIS A 184 -5.77 -29.63 4.04
CA HIS A 184 -6.86 -30.59 4.22
C HIS A 184 -6.71 -31.82 3.30
N PRO A 185 -6.48 -31.69 1.97
CA PRO A 185 -6.22 -32.83 1.10
C PRO A 185 -4.98 -33.63 1.49
N LEU A 186 -3.86 -32.96 1.76
CA LEU A 186 -2.63 -33.66 2.19
C LEU A 186 -2.81 -34.43 3.51
N ARG A 187 -3.52 -33.83 4.49
CA ARG A 187 -3.81 -34.50 5.75
C ARG A 187 -4.71 -35.71 5.56
N LYS A 188 -5.67 -35.64 4.62
CA LYS A 188 -6.53 -36.76 4.27
C LYS A 188 -5.72 -37.91 3.69
N ILE A 189 -4.87 -37.66 2.71
CA ILE A 189 -3.97 -38.65 2.09
C ILE A 189 -3.03 -39.25 3.15
N ALA A 190 -2.41 -38.43 4.00
CA ALA A 190 -1.49 -38.88 5.02
C ALA A 190 -2.18 -39.76 6.08
N ARG A 191 -3.43 -39.49 6.44
CA ARG A 191 -4.21 -40.35 7.36
C ARG A 191 -4.57 -41.67 6.69
N GLU A 192 -5.08 -41.63 5.46
CA GLU A 192 -5.41 -42.81 4.70
C GLU A 192 -4.21 -43.77 4.60
N LEU A 193 -3.01 -43.23 4.33
CA LEU A 193 -1.77 -44.02 4.30
C LEU A 193 -1.34 -44.56 5.66
N ASN A 194 -1.58 -43.82 6.75
CA ASN A 194 -1.20 -44.24 8.09
C ASN A 194 -2.15 -45.30 8.66
N ASP A 195 -3.40 -45.28 8.24
CA ASP A 195 -4.45 -46.16 8.76
C ASP A 195 -4.51 -47.53 8.02
N ILE A 196 -3.71 -47.73 6.94
CA ILE A 196 -3.65 -49.00 6.20
C ILE A 196 -2.88 -50.04 7.02
N PRO A 197 -3.47 -51.24 7.26
CA PRO A 197 -2.76 -52.34 7.87
C PRO A 197 -1.57 -52.76 7.02
N GLN A 198 -0.46 -53.19 7.62
CA GLN A 198 0.75 -53.63 6.91
C GLN A 198 0.48 -54.78 5.89
N GLN A 199 -0.53 -55.57 6.13
CA GLN A 199 -0.92 -56.69 5.23
C GLN A 199 -1.62 -56.23 3.93
N GLU A 200 -2.28 -55.06 3.97
CA GLU A 200 -3.04 -54.50 2.83
C GLU A 200 -2.28 -53.34 2.16
N LEU A 201 -1.05 -53.07 2.55
CA LEU A 201 -0.26 -51.93 2.04
C LEU A 201 0.05 -52.11 0.53
N ILE A 202 0.21 -53.35 0.06
CA ILE A 202 0.49 -53.67 -1.35
C ILE A 202 -0.84 -53.77 -2.11
N GLY A 203 -0.99 -52.91 -3.13
CA GLY A 203 -2.20 -52.86 -3.97
C GLY A 203 -3.24 -51.84 -3.54
N HIS A 204 -3.04 -51.16 -2.38
CA HIS A 204 -3.94 -50.11 -1.95
C HIS A 204 -3.84 -48.88 -2.86
N GLN A 205 -4.98 -48.44 -3.37
CA GLN A 205 -5.06 -47.24 -4.23
C GLN A 205 -5.67 -46.06 -3.47
N LEU A 206 -4.98 -44.93 -3.50
CA LEU A 206 -5.46 -43.67 -2.93
C LEU A 206 -6.54 -43.05 -3.83
N ALA A 207 -7.60 -42.53 -3.21
CA ALA A 207 -8.64 -41.83 -3.93
C ALA A 207 -8.13 -40.45 -4.41
N LEU A 208 -8.25 -40.19 -5.72
CA LEU A 208 -7.86 -38.90 -6.31
C LEU A 208 -8.85 -37.81 -5.88
N PRO A 209 -8.41 -36.72 -5.19
CA PRO A 209 -9.30 -35.64 -4.81
C PRO A 209 -9.81 -34.90 -6.06
N ARG A 210 -11.12 -34.66 -6.14
CA ARG A 210 -11.77 -34.03 -7.31
C ARG A 210 -11.20 -32.66 -7.72
N LEU A 211 -10.68 -31.89 -6.76
CA LEU A 211 -10.11 -30.56 -7.00
C LEU A 211 -8.63 -30.57 -7.42
N HIS A 212 -7.97 -31.76 -7.36
CA HIS A 212 -6.54 -31.91 -7.56
C HIS A 212 -6.22 -32.94 -8.68
N GLN A 213 -7.04 -32.92 -9.73
CA GLN A 213 -6.85 -33.88 -10.82
C GLN A 213 -5.62 -33.60 -11.68
N ASP A 214 -5.30 -32.31 -11.88
CA ASP A 214 -4.27 -31.83 -12.81
C ASP A 214 -3.14 -31.05 -12.12
N ASP A 215 -3.00 -31.15 -10.79
CA ASP A 215 -1.96 -30.51 -10.03
C ASP A 215 -0.94 -31.50 -9.43
N GLU A 216 0.00 -30.97 -8.63
CA GLU A 216 1.08 -31.75 -8.00
C GLU A 216 0.55 -32.78 -7.00
N ILE A 217 -0.58 -32.50 -6.34
CA ILE A 217 -1.23 -33.45 -5.42
C ILE A 217 -1.82 -34.62 -6.21
N GLY A 218 -2.46 -34.31 -7.33
CA GLY A 218 -2.98 -35.33 -8.23
C GLY A 218 -1.86 -36.16 -8.87
N MET A 219 -0.75 -35.55 -9.24
CA MET A 219 0.42 -36.24 -9.75
C MET A 219 1.03 -37.19 -8.70
N LEU A 220 1.12 -36.71 -7.43
CA LEU A 220 1.59 -37.53 -6.30
C LEU A 220 0.73 -38.80 -6.13
N VAL A 221 -0.60 -38.62 -6.10
CA VAL A 221 -1.56 -39.76 -5.95
C VAL A 221 -1.46 -40.73 -7.13
N ARG A 222 -1.38 -40.25 -8.37
CA ARG A 222 -1.21 -41.10 -9.53
C ARG A 222 0.11 -41.87 -9.51
N SER A 223 1.22 -41.23 -9.16
CA SER A 223 2.53 -41.88 -9.05
C SER A 223 2.53 -42.95 -7.96
N TYR A 224 1.90 -42.69 -6.82
CA TYR A 224 1.75 -43.67 -5.75
C TYR A 224 0.93 -44.86 -6.24
N ASN A 225 -0.23 -44.65 -6.85
CA ASN A 225 -1.11 -45.70 -7.34
C ASN A 225 -0.42 -46.57 -8.40
N LEU A 226 0.36 -45.93 -9.30
CA LEU A 226 1.15 -46.67 -10.31
C LEU A 226 2.20 -47.59 -9.65
N ASN A 227 2.94 -47.08 -8.66
CA ASN A 227 3.92 -47.85 -7.92
C ASN A 227 3.27 -49.04 -7.19
N GLN A 228 2.08 -48.85 -6.61
CA GLN A 228 1.35 -49.96 -5.96
C GLN A 228 0.92 -51.04 -6.97
N GLN A 229 0.47 -50.65 -8.15
CA GLN A 229 0.13 -51.61 -9.20
C GLN A 229 1.35 -52.43 -9.69
N LEU A 230 2.51 -51.76 -9.81
CA LEU A 230 3.74 -52.45 -10.21
C LEU A 230 4.20 -53.45 -9.12
N MET A 231 4.15 -53.05 -7.84
CA MET A 231 4.49 -53.96 -6.73
C MET A 231 3.54 -55.17 -6.66
N GLN A 232 2.25 -54.96 -6.89
CA GLN A 232 1.28 -56.02 -6.90
C GLN A 232 1.56 -57.04 -8.01
N ARG A 233 1.83 -56.58 -9.23
CA ARG A 233 2.21 -57.45 -10.37
C ARG A 233 3.47 -58.27 -10.08
N GLN A 234 4.51 -57.65 -9.56
CA GLN A 234 5.74 -58.34 -9.17
C GLN A 234 5.49 -59.45 -8.14
N ARG A 235 4.60 -59.19 -7.18
CA ARG A 235 4.24 -60.18 -6.17
C ARG A 235 3.47 -61.35 -6.75
N GLU A 236 2.54 -61.08 -7.66
CA GLU A 236 1.78 -62.13 -8.39
C GLU A 236 2.72 -63.00 -9.23
N GLU A 237 3.67 -62.41 -9.98
CA GLU A 237 4.69 -63.13 -10.77
C GLU A 237 5.61 -63.99 -9.89
N GLN A 238 6.03 -63.46 -8.72
CA GLN A 238 6.86 -64.25 -7.77
C GLN A 238 6.07 -65.42 -7.20
N THR A 239 4.80 -65.26 -6.90
CA THR A 239 3.95 -66.33 -6.36
C THR A 239 3.69 -67.38 -7.42
N ASP A 240 3.44 -67.00 -8.67
CA ASP A 240 3.24 -67.92 -9.79
C ASP A 240 4.52 -68.73 -10.09
N ASN A 241 5.68 -68.10 -10.09
CA ASN A 241 6.97 -68.75 -10.24
C ASN A 241 7.29 -69.68 -9.07
N ALA A 242 6.97 -69.36 -7.84
CA ALA A 242 7.16 -70.23 -6.69
C ALA A 242 6.23 -71.48 -6.74
N MET A 243 5.03 -71.35 -7.32
CA MET A 243 4.13 -72.51 -7.55
C MET A 243 4.57 -73.39 -8.68
N ARG A 244 5.19 -72.81 -9.73
CA ARG A 244 5.69 -73.60 -10.89
C ARG A 244 6.97 -74.40 -10.61
N PHE A 245 7.82 -73.93 -9.67
CA PHE A 245 9.05 -74.60 -9.27
C PHE A 245 9.07 -74.82 -7.74
N PRO A 246 8.34 -75.81 -7.21
CA PRO A 246 8.38 -76.12 -5.77
C PRO A 246 9.78 -76.63 -5.40
N VAL A 247 10.36 -75.99 -4.36
CA VAL A 247 11.72 -76.29 -3.86
C VAL A 247 11.90 -77.79 -3.37
N SER A 248 10.85 -78.56 -3.37
CA SER A 248 10.87 -79.98 -2.99
C SER A 248 11.64 -80.90 -3.95
N GLU A 249 12.03 -80.44 -5.14
CA GLU A 249 12.82 -81.27 -6.11
C GLU A 249 14.34 -81.07 -5.99
N LEU A 250 14.86 -80.21 -5.09
CA LEU A 250 16.29 -79.88 -4.96
C LEU A 250 16.98 -80.49 -3.76
N LEU A 251 16.40 -81.48 -3.11
CA LEU A 251 17.12 -82.28 -2.07
C LEU A 251 17.68 -83.52 -2.69
N PRO A 252 19.00 -83.68 -2.93
CA PRO A 252 19.62 -84.93 -3.27
C PRO A 252 19.59 -85.83 -2.05
N GLN A 253 19.17 -87.14 -2.26
CA GLN A 253 19.24 -88.18 -1.30
C GLN A 253 20.69 -88.49 -0.90
#